data_17bef1ddbb1556f60f4997bc0593330d
#
_entry.id   17bef1ddbb1556f60f4997bc0593330d
#
_cell.length_a   1.000
_cell.length_b   1.000
_cell.length_c   1.000
_cell.angle_alpha   90.00
_cell.angle_beta   90.00
_cell.angle_gamma   90.00
#
_symmetry.space_group_name_H-M   'P 1'
#
loop_
_entity.id
_entity.type
_entity.pdbx_description
1 polymer ?
#
loop_
_entity_poly.entity_id
_entity_poly.type
_entity_poly.pdbx_seq_one_letter_code
_entity_poly.pdbx_strand_id
1 'polypeptide(L)'
;MNARSLSAIITIAKYFDEGELLRIMNSTNGIITVFAGSASRPFAQKMCDYLGVELGKSTTHIFSEGGIYVRADESIRNKDVYIVQSIGKDPNNAFTELIFWIDAFKRASANSITAIIPYFGYAKADKKDEPRVSIRARVCADCIEMCGADRVVTMDLHAAQVQGFFSKPVDHLYASALLCEYARHLGIVNENLVVVSPDAGSAKRARAYANILGCNVAIGDKVRIGHDENPNALEIIGDVKGKTCMVVDDFTISGNTLCKVAYGLMDKGAKEIYAFLSHAIVKEDAVKRIEESPIKMLVTTDTVDNTDVLKNSTKIKVVSAAPLFAEAVRTIHEREPMAYMFEHLPARLMEMSFEDTDK
;
A
#
# COMPACT_ATOMS: atom_id res chain seq x y z
N MET A 1 -34.29 -8.67 7.77
CA MET A 1 -35.33 -7.68 7.36
C MET A 1 -36.69 -8.28 7.61
N ASN A 2 -37.58 -7.64 8.38
CA ASN A 2 -38.90 -8.19 8.64
C ASN A 2 -39.91 -7.67 7.60
N ALA A 3 -41.04 -8.36 7.46
CA ALA A 3 -42.08 -8.08 6.44
C ALA A 3 -42.62 -6.65 6.45
N ARG A 4 -42.56 -5.93 7.59
CA ARG A 4 -42.98 -4.51 7.71
C ARG A 4 -41.97 -3.58 7.01
N SER A 5 -40.69 -3.87 7.04
CA SER A 5 -39.64 -3.09 6.34
C SER A 5 -39.75 -3.21 4.83
N LEU A 6 -40.09 -4.42 4.32
CA LEU A 6 -40.30 -4.63 2.88
C LEU A 6 -41.56 -3.88 2.37
N SER A 7 -42.62 -3.89 3.12
CA SER A 7 -43.88 -3.18 2.77
C SER A 7 -43.70 -1.65 2.72
N ALA A 8 -42.87 -1.09 3.63
CA ALA A 8 -42.56 0.33 3.63
C ALA A 8 -41.70 0.74 2.41
N ILE A 9 -40.73 -0.09 2.04
CA ILE A 9 -39.87 0.16 0.87
C ILE A 9 -40.67 0.09 -0.45
N ILE A 10 -41.59 -0.88 -0.58
CA ILE A 10 -42.44 -1.01 -1.78
C ILE A 10 -43.42 0.16 -1.90
N THR A 11 -43.88 0.72 -0.77
CA THR A 11 -44.79 1.88 -0.76
C THR A 11 -44.04 3.15 -1.17
N ILE A 12 -42.80 3.33 -0.75
CA ILE A 12 -41.94 4.46 -1.08
C ILE A 12 -41.53 4.42 -2.57
N ALA A 13 -41.21 3.22 -3.10
CA ALA A 13 -40.82 3.01 -4.49
C ALA A 13 -41.83 3.50 -5.55
N LYS A 14 -43.07 3.76 -5.19
CA LYS A 14 -44.11 4.30 -6.10
C LYS A 14 -44.03 5.81 -6.32
N TYR A 15 -43.23 6.52 -5.51
CA TYR A 15 -43.19 7.99 -5.51
C TYR A 15 -41.86 8.57 -5.92
N PHE A 16 -40.84 7.72 -6.19
CA PHE A 16 -39.48 8.13 -6.56
C PHE A 16 -39.05 7.47 -7.88
N ASP A 17 -38.26 8.17 -8.68
CA ASP A 17 -37.64 7.59 -9.87
C ASP A 17 -36.52 6.60 -9.49
N GLU A 18 -36.03 5.79 -10.47
CA GLU A 18 -35.00 4.80 -10.22
C GLU A 18 -33.69 5.41 -9.69
N GLY A 19 -33.36 6.64 -10.06
CA GLY A 19 -32.16 7.36 -9.58
C GLY A 19 -32.34 7.86 -8.15
N GLU A 20 -33.53 8.30 -7.76
CA GLU A 20 -33.87 8.68 -6.39
C GLU A 20 -33.96 7.45 -5.47
N LEU A 21 -34.53 6.34 -5.97
CA LEU A 21 -34.56 5.06 -5.26
C LEU A 21 -33.15 4.50 -5.01
N LEU A 22 -32.26 4.55 -6.00
CA LEU A 22 -30.85 4.20 -5.85
C LEU A 22 -30.13 5.12 -4.83
N ARG A 23 -30.44 6.42 -4.83
CA ARG A 23 -29.92 7.36 -3.82
C ARG A 23 -30.44 7.04 -2.41
N ILE A 24 -31.73 6.73 -2.26
CA ILE A 24 -32.33 6.35 -0.99
C ILE A 24 -31.82 4.99 -0.50
N MET A 25 -31.65 4.02 -1.39
CA MET A 25 -31.08 2.71 -1.05
C MET A 25 -29.59 2.83 -0.69
N ASN A 26 -28.82 3.68 -1.35
CA ASN A 26 -27.44 4.00 -0.97
C ASN A 26 -27.39 4.79 0.35
N SER A 27 -28.42 5.58 0.71
CA SER A 27 -28.49 6.26 1.99
C SER A 27 -28.75 5.33 3.18
N THR A 28 -29.18 4.08 2.95
CA THR A 28 -29.34 3.09 4.04
C THR A 28 -28.01 2.46 4.48
N ASN A 29 -26.96 2.54 3.65
CA ASN A 29 -25.62 2.08 4.01
C ASN A 29 -24.70 3.20 4.56
N GLY A 30 -25.23 4.42 4.74
CA GLY A 30 -24.44 5.59 5.14
C GLY A 30 -23.71 6.24 3.95
N ILE A 31 -23.05 7.36 4.21
CA ILE A 31 -22.24 8.07 3.21
C ILE A 31 -20.78 7.75 3.48
N ILE A 32 -20.06 7.21 2.48
CA ILE A 32 -18.59 7.06 2.53
C ILE A 32 -18.00 8.45 2.81
N THR A 33 -17.26 8.60 3.90
CA THR A 33 -16.57 9.85 4.21
C THR A 33 -15.09 9.56 4.43
N VAL A 34 -14.26 9.97 3.47
CA VAL A 34 -12.80 9.77 3.49
C VAL A 34 -12.14 11.04 3.98
N PHE A 35 -11.28 10.91 4.98
CA PHE A 35 -10.41 11.97 5.48
C PHE A 35 -8.95 11.64 5.17
N ALA A 36 -8.13 12.67 5.04
CA ALA A 36 -6.71 12.54 4.82
C ALA A 36 -5.92 13.08 6.00
N GLY A 37 -5.00 12.29 6.52
CA GLY A 37 -3.90 12.83 7.30
C GLY A 37 -2.88 13.53 6.42
N SER A 38 -2.01 14.30 7.04
CA SER A 38 -1.06 15.19 6.37
C SER A 38 -0.12 14.47 5.38
N ALA A 39 0.28 13.24 5.71
CA ALA A 39 1.20 12.43 4.89
C ALA A 39 0.54 11.75 3.68
N SER A 40 -0.79 11.83 3.52
CA SER A 40 -1.50 11.03 2.50
C SER A 40 -2.58 11.80 1.75
N ARG A 41 -2.55 13.13 1.81
CA ARG A 41 -3.60 13.94 1.16
C ARG A 41 -3.72 13.70 -0.35
N PRO A 42 -2.63 13.65 -1.14
CA PRO A 42 -2.72 13.34 -2.58
C PRO A 42 -3.28 11.94 -2.84
N PHE A 43 -2.87 10.96 -2.05
CA PHE A 43 -3.36 9.59 -2.16
C PHE A 43 -4.86 9.47 -1.85
N ALA A 44 -5.31 10.09 -0.74
CA ALA A 44 -6.72 10.12 -0.35
C ALA A 44 -7.59 10.86 -1.38
N GLN A 45 -7.06 11.93 -2.00
CA GLN A 45 -7.77 12.64 -3.08
C GLN A 45 -8.01 11.71 -4.28
N LYS A 46 -6.98 10.98 -4.74
CA LYS A 46 -7.14 9.99 -5.82
C LYS A 46 -8.15 8.89 -5.47
N MET A 47 -8.19 8.44 -4.21
CA MET A 47 -9.23 7.51 -3.76
C MET A 47 -10.63 8.12 -3.88
N CYS A 48 -10.80 9.37 -3.46
CA CYS A 48 -12.08 10.08 -3.55
C CYS A 48 -12.50 10.30 -5.00
N ASP A 49 -11.57 10.70 -5.87
CA ASP A 49 -11.81 10.88 -7.30
C ASP A 49 -12.32 9.57 -7.95
N TYR A 50 -11.71 8.44 -7.59
CA TYR A 50 -12.13 7.11 -8.07
C TYR A 50 -13.52 6.71 -7.54
N LEU A 51 -13.82 7.01 -6.27
CA LEU A 51 -15.11 6.71 -5.64
C LEU A 51 -16.22 7.68 -6.06
N GLY A 52 -15.89 8.80 -6.70
CA GLY A 52 -16.84 9.85 -7.02
C GLY A 52 -17.39 10.60 -5.79
N VAL A 53 -16.58 10.72 -4.72
CA VAL A 53 -16.94 11.42 -3.47
C VAL A 53 -15.97 12.58 -3.20
N GLU A 54 -16.42 13.55 -2.41
CA GLU A 54 -15.53 14.63 -1.95
C GLU A 54 -14.67 14.17 -0.77
N LEU A 55 -13.43 14.67 -0.71
CA LEU A 55 -12.58 14.50 0.46
C LEU A 55 -13.15 15.28 1.64
N GLY A 56 -13.27 14.63 2.79
CA GLY A 56 -13.79 15.20 4.02
C GLY A 56 -13.06 16.47 4.44
N LYS A 57 -13.84 17.48 4.83
CA LYS A 57 -13.30 18.78 5.27
C LYS A 57 -12.64 18.63 6.64
N SER A 58 -11.37 18.98 6.71
CA SER A 58 -10.54 18.76 7.89
C SER A 58 -9.44 19.79 8.04
N THR A 59 -9.07 20.07 9.28
CA THR A 59 -7.95 20.94 9.65
C THR A 59 -6.92 20.12 10.42
N THR A 60 -5.67 20.15 9.96
CA THR A 60 -4.49 19.70 10.72
C THR A 60 -3.59 20.91 10.96
N HIS A 61 -3.15 21.12 12.20
CA HIS A 61 -2.23 22.19 12.58
C HIS A 61 -1.12 21.61 13.44
N ILE A 62 0.11 22.07 13.19
CA ILE A 62 1.27 21.77 14.01
C ILE A 62 1.65 23.04 14.76
N PHE A 63 1.56 23.00 16.09
CA PHE A 63 1.94 24.13 16.95
C PHE A 63 3.45 24.34 16.95
N SER A 64 3.89 25.50 17.39
CA SER A 64 5.30 25.87 17.42
C SER A 64 6.17 24.96 18.30
N GLU A 65 5.58 24.35 19.30
CA GLU A 65 6.22 23.34 20.18
C GLU A 65 6.21 21.92 19.58
N GLY A 66 5.64 21.74 18.36
CA GLY A 66 5.56 20.47 17.66
C GLY A 66 4.31 19.64 17.96
N GLY A 67 3.40 20.12 18.80
CA GLY A 67 2.13 19.46 19.08
C GLY A 67 1.23 19.41 17.83
N ILE A 68 0.52 18.29 17.63
CA ILE A 68 -0.36 18.08 16.49
C ILE A 68 -1.82 18.28 16.93
N TYR A 69 -2.56 19.07 16.18
CA TYR A 69 -3.99 19.28 16.33
C TYR A 69 -4.72 18.82 15.08
N VAL A 70 -5.81 18.07 15.25
CA VAL A 70 -6.66 17.60 14.17
C VAL A 70 -8.13 17.90 14.45
N ARG A 71 -8.90 18.24 13.42
CA ARG A 71 -10.33 18.50 13.52
C ARG A 71 -11.07 18.15 12.22
N ALA A 72 -12.18 17.42 12.34
CA ALA A 72 -13.15 17.31 11.26
C ALA A 72 -13.98 18.61 11.20
N ASP A 73 -14.04 19.27 10.05
CA ASP A 73 -14.74 20.55 9.86
C ASP A 73 -16.18 20.34 9.36
N GLU A 74 -16.67 19.10 9.43
CA GLU A 74 -18.04 18.71 9.10
C GLU A 74 -18.59 17.70 10.10
N SER A 75 -19.91 17.50 10.10
CA SER A 75 -20.54 16.49 10.95
C SER A 75 -20.27 15.09 10.41
N ILE A 76 -19.75 14.23 11.29
CA ILE A 76 -19.48 12.82 10.99
C ILE A 76 -20.32 11.86 11.84
N ARG A 77 -21.32 12.41 12.57
CA ARG A 77 -22.21 11.61 13.42
C ARG A 77 -22.92 10.54 12.60
N ASN A 78 -22.82 9.28 13.06
CA ASN A 78 -23.38 8.09 12.42
C ASN A 78 -22.87 7.82 10.97
N LYS A 79 -21.74 8.42 10.56
CA LYS A 79 -21.10 8.12 9.28
C LYS A 79 -20.05 7.01 9.44
N ASP A 80 -19.84 6.24 8.36
CA ASP A 80 -18.67 5.36 8.24
C ASP A 80 -17.50 6.19 7.75
N VAL A 81 -16.46 6.29 8.59
CA VAL A 81 -15.35 7.20 8.39
C VAL A 81 -14.08 6.40 8.05
N TYR A 82 -13.39 6.84 7.01
CA TYR A 82 -12.13 6.28 6.54
C TYR A 82 -11.02 7.32 6.66
N ILE A 83 -10.02 7.09 7.52
CA ILE A 83 -8.85 7.95 7.66
C ILE A 83 -7.65 7.37 6.93
N VAL A 84 -7.12 8.10 5.98
CA VAL A 84 -5.97 7.67 5.16
C VAL A 84 -4.70 8.35 5.68
N GLN A 85 -3.77 7.57 6.21
CA GLN A 85 -2.49 8.07 6.71
C GLN A 85 -1.38 7.03 6.58
N SER A 86 -0.42 7.26 5.69
CA SER A 86 0.81 6.48 5.58
C SER A 86 1.80 6.84 6.68
N ILE A 87 2.43 5.82 7.26
CA ILE A 87 3.45 5.96 8.30
C ILE A 87 4.83 5.82 7.64
N GLY A 88 5.16 6.77 6.76
CA GLY A 88 6.32 6.68 5.86
C GLY A 88 7.53 7.51 6.31
N LYS A 89 7.73 8.69 5.70
CA LYS A 89 8.93 9.53 5.84
C LYS A 89 9.16 10.09 7.23
N ASP A 90 8.09 10.46 7.93
CA ASP A 90 8.10 10.91 9.32
C ASP A 90 7.16 10.01 10.14
N PRO A 91 7.61 8.81 10.51
CA PRO A 91 6.74 7.79 11.06
C PRO A 91 6.17 8.16 12.44
N ASN A 92 6.89 8.93 13.25
CA ASN A 92 6.44 9.29 14.60
C ASN A 92 5.29 10.30 14.54
N ASN A 93 5.44 11.38 13.77
CA ASN A 93 4.39 12.38 13.63
C ASN A 93 3.19 11.84 12.86
N ALA A 94 3.41 11.09 11.77
CA ALA A 94 2.34 10.48 11.00
C ALA A 94 1.52 9.47 11.85
N PHE A 95 2.18 8.69 12.69
CA PHE A 95 1.51 7.77 13.61
C PHE A 95 0.73 8.52 14.71
N THR A 96 1.34 9.52 15.32
CA THR A 96 0.66 10.35 16.34
C THR A 96 -0.56 11.06 15.77
N GLU A 97 -0.44 11.63 14.58
CA GLU A 97 -1.56 12.26 13.88
C GLU A 97 -2.69 11.26 13.61
N LEU A 98 -2.35 10.04 13.15
CA LEU A 98 -3.34 8.98 12.89
C LEU A 98 -4.16 8.63 14.13
N ILE A 99 -3.51 8.40 15.28
CA ILE A 99 -4.22 8.05 16.51
C ILE A 99 -5.09 9.20 17.03
N PHE A 100 -4.67 10.46 16.83
CA PHE A 100 -5.50 11.62 17.16
C PHE A 100 -6.73 11.73 16.26
N TRP A 101 -6.60 11.44 14.95
CA TRP A 101 -7.74 11.37 14.05
C TRP A 101 -8.75 10.31 14.49
N ILE A 102 -8.30 9.10 14.83
CA ILE A 102 -9.15 8.00 15.28
C ILE A 102 -9.91 8.41 16.55
N ASP A 103 -9.24 8.98 17.56
CA ASP A 103 -9.88 9.44 18.79
C ASP A 103 -10.87 10.59 18.52
N ALA A 104 -10.54 11.55 17.66
CA ALA A 104 -11.42 12.65 17.29
C ALA A 104 -12.72 12.13 16.65
N PHE A 105 -12.64 11.15 15.73
CA PHE A 105 -13.82 10.57 15.10
C PHE A 105 -14.67 9.76 16.09
N LYS A 106 -14.05 9.00 16.97
CA LYS A 106 -14.74 8.28 18.04
C LYS A 106 -15.54 9.24 18.93
N ARG A 107 -14.92 10.35 19.36
CA ARG A 107 -15.57 11.38 20.19
C ARG A 107 -16.65 12.15 19.44
N ALA A 108 -16.54 12.28 18.12
CA ALA A 108 -17.56 12.90 17.27
C ALA A 108 -18.69 11.94 16.89
N SER A 109 -18.72 10.73 17.46
CA SER A 109 -19.77 9.70 17.28
C SER A 109 -19.86 9.20 15.83
N ALA A 110 -18.73 8.94 15.17
CA ALA A 110 -18.70 8.15 13.94
C ALA A 110 -19.37 6.77 14.19
N ASN A 111 -20.02 6.22 13.18
CA ASN A 111 -20.62 4.88 13.25
C ASN A 111 -19.54 3.79 13.23
N SER A 112 -18.60 3.92 12.32
CA SER A 112 -17.41 3.08 12.25
C SER A 112 -16.18 3.89 11.82
N ILE A 113 -14.99 3.43 12.23
CA ILE A 113 -13.73 4.09 11.92
C ILE A 113 -12.79 3.05 11.30
N THR A 114 -12.50 3.22 10.01
CA THR A 114 -11.52 2.40 9.30
C THR A 114 -10.23 3.19 9.13
N ALA A 115 -9.13 2.69 9.71
CA ALA A 115 -7.79 3.24 9.50
C ALA A 115 -7.18 2.66 8.22
N ILE A 116 -7.01 3.48 7.19
CA ILE A 116 -6.33 3.13 5.96
C ILE A 116 -4.87 3.57 6.09
N ILE A 117 -3.98 2.60 6.17
CA ILE A 117 -2.55 2.80 6.36
C ILE A 117 -1.83 2.21 5.15
N PRO A 118 -1.70 2.95 4.03
CA PRO A 118 -1.11 2.42 2.81
C PRO A 118 0.28 1.84 3.03
N TYR A 119 1.11 2.51 3.82
CA TYR A 119 2.39 1.99 4.30
C TYR A 119 2.46 2.03 5.83
N PHE A 120 2.65 0.86 6.45
CA PHE A 120 2.75 0.73 7.91
C PHE A 120 4.21 0.66 8.35
N GLY A 121 4.83 1.81 8.60
CA GLY A 121 6.27 1.97 8.82
C GLY A 121 6.88 1.16 9.95
N TYR A 122 6.12 0.82 10.98
CA TYR A 122 6.60 -0.01 12.10
C TYR A 122 6.44 -1.51 11.89
N ALA A 123 5.83 -1.97 10.77
CA ALA A 123 5.63 -3.39 10.47
C ALA A 123 6.93 -4.21 10.43
N LYS A 124 8.07 -3.57 10.16
CA LYS A 124 9.40 -4.21 10.17
C LYS A 124 9.85 -4.68 11.56
N ALA A 125 9.30 -4.09 12.62
CA ALA A 125 9.64 -4.44 14.01
C ALA A 125 8.58 -5.38 14.62
N ASP A 126 8.37 -6.51 13.95
CA ASP A 126 7.36 -7.55 14.25
C ASP A 126 7.81 -8.56 15.31
N LYS A 127 9.08 -8.58 15.66
CA LYS A 127 9.70 -9.50 16.61
C LYS A 127 10.84 -8.85 17.38
N LYS A 128 11.31 -9.53 18.39
CA LYS A 128 12.57 -9.17 19.06
C LYS A 128 13.73 -9.75 18.26
N ASP A 129 14.53 -8.90 17.68
CA ASP A 129 15.80 -9.21 17.02
C ASP A 129 17.00 -9.14 17.99
N GLU A 130 16.82 -8.43 19.11
CA GLU A 130 17.80 -8.30 20.18
C GLU A 130 17.12 -8.40 21.56
N PRO A 131 17.90 -8.67 22.62
CA PRO A 131 17.38 -8.60 24.00
C PRO A 131 16.93 -7.19 24.39
N ARG A 132 15.81 -7.08 25.11
CA ARG A 132 15.30 -5.83 25.73
C ARG A 132 14.81 -4.79 24.72
N VAL A 133 14.49 -5.18 23.48
CA VAL A 133 13.86 -4.31 22.48
C VAL A 133 12.34 -4.43 22.48
N SER A 134 11.66 -3.40 22.01
CA SER A 134 10.21 -3.37 21.84
C SER A 134 9.79 -4.08 20.55
N ILE A 135 8.64 -4.76 20.57
CA ILE A 135 7.92 -5.16 19.36
C ILE A 135 7.03 -3.99 18.95
N ARG A 136 7.60 -3.04 18.18
CA ARG A 136 6.96 -1.76 17.86
C ARG A 136 5.69 -1.92 17.03
N ALA A 137 5.65 -2.91 16.14
CA ALA A 137 4.45 -3.20 15.36
C ALA A 137 3.26 -3.57 16.27
N ARG A 138 3.49 -4.33 17.34
CA ARG A 138 2.46 -4.67 18.33
C ARG A 138 1.99 -3.43 19.10
N VAL A 139 2.92 -2.62 19.57
CA VAL A 139 2.58 -1.38 20.31
C VAL A 139 1.73 -0.46 19.45
N CYS A 140 2.08 -0.30 18.16
CA CYS A 140 1.28 0.52 17.25
C CYS A 140 -0.11 -0.06 17.01
N ALA A 141 -0.23 -1.39 16.86
CA ALA A 141 -1.53 -2.05 16.71
C ALA A 141 -2.43 -1.81 17.94
N ASP A 142 -1.90 -2.00 19.14
CA ASP A 142 -2.63 -1.77 20.39
C ASP A 142 -3.10 -0.31 20.51
N CYS A 143 -2.25 0.67 20.16
CA CYS A 143 -2.61 2.09 20.20
C CYS A 143 -3.75 2.43 19.21
N ILE A 144 -3.68 1.91 17.97
CA ILE A 144 -4.70 2.14 16.94
C ILE A 144 -6.06 1.61 17.41
N GLU A 145 -6.11 0.40 17.95
CA GLU A 145 -7.34 -0.21 18.47
C GLU A 145 -7.87 0.51 19.71
N MET A 146 -7.00 0.83 20.66
CA MET A 146 -7.37 1.52 21.90
C MET A 146 -7.96 2.89 21.62
N CYS A 147 -7.46 3.63 20.62
CA CYS A 147 -8.02 4.91 20.21
C CYS A 147 -9.38 4.77 19.54
N GLY A 148 -9.73 3.59 19.02
CA GLY A 148 -11.09 3.30 18.56
C GLY A 148 -11.25 2.93 17.10
N ALA A 149 -10.20 2.52 16.40
CA ALA A 149 -10.33 1.95 15.07
C ALA A 149 -11.11 0.63 15.13
N ASP A 150 -12.09 0.47 14.23
CA ASP A 150 -12.88 -0.75 14.10
C ASP A 150 -12.29 -1.71 13.07
N ARG A 151 -11.48 -1.19 12.14
CA ARG A 151 -10.85 -1.94 11.05
C ARG A 151 -9.57 -1.24 10.60
N VAL A 152 -8.63 -2.01 10.10
CA VAL A 152 -7.42 -1.51 9.44
C VAL A 152 -7.36 -2.03 8.01
N VAL A 153 -7.00 -1.18 7.05
CA VAL A 153 -6.67 -1.57 5.68
C VAL A 153 -5.23 -1.15 5.41
N THR A 154 -4.41 -2.07 4.95
CA THR A 154 -2.99 -1.80 4.67
C THR A 154 -2.51 -2.61 3.47
N MET A 155 -1.29 -2.34 2.98
CA MET A 155 -0.72 -3.04 1.83
C MET A 155 0.67 -3.58 2.16
N ASP A 156 0.97 -4.78 1.66
CA ASP A 156 2.28 -5.44 1.65
C ASP A 156 3.09 -5.25 2.95
N LEU A 157 2.49 -5.63 4.08
CA LEU A 157 3.19 -5.66 5.36
C LEU A 157 4.51 -6.43 5.23
N HIS A 158 5.59 -5.89 5.78
CA HIS A 158 6.89 -6.56 5.79
C HIS A 158 6.82 -7.99 6.33
N ALA A 159 6.01 -8.19 7.35
CA ALA A 159 5.68 -9.48 7.94
C ALA A 159 4.15 -9.62 7.99
N ALA A 160 3.58 -10.48 7.15
CA ALA A 160 2.13 -10.66 7.05
C ALA A 160 1.47 -11.06 8.38
N GLN A 161 2.22 -11.72 9.27
CA GLN A 161 1.76 -12.09 10.62
C GLN A 161 1.46 -10.90 11.53
N VAL A 162 1.90 -9.67 11.20
CA VAL A 162 1.53 -8.44 11.93
C VAL A 162 0.01 -8.23 11.97
N GLN A 163 -0.74 -8.77 11.00
CA GLN A 163 -2.20 -8.82 11.04
C GLN A 163 -2.72 -9.46 12.33
N GLY A 164 -2.04 -10.48 12.84
CA GLY A 164 -2.39 -11.16 14.10
C GLY A 164 -2.08 -10.35 15.37
N PHE A 165 -1.48 -9.16 15.26
CA PHE A 165 -1.33 -8.25 16.39
C PHE A 165 -2.59 -7.45 16.68
N PHE A 166 -3.48 -7.36 15.71
CA PHE A 166 -4.77 -6.72 15.85
C PHE A 166 -5.83 -7.72 16.32
N SER A 167 -6.73 -7.27 17.19
CA SER A 167 -7.95 -7.98 17.58
C SER A 167 -9.12 -7.59 16.65
N LYS A 168 -8.98 -6.47 15.95
CA LYS A 168 -9.91 -5.98 14.95
C LYS A 168 -9.58 -6.52 13.57
N PRO A 169 -10.54 -6.56 12.63
CA PRO A 169 -10.27 -6.98 11.25
C PRO A 169 -9.16 -6.16 10.59
N VAL A 170 -8.27 -6.85 9.88
CA VAL A 170 -7.23 -6.25 9.05
C VAL A 170 -7.39 -6.76 7.62
N ASP A 171 -7.63 -5.86 6.70
CA ASP A 171 -7.62 -6.16 5.27
C ASP A 171 -6.23 -5.84 4.71
N HIS A 172 -5.47 -6.88 4.42
CA HIS A 172 -4.09 -6.79 3.94
C HIS A 172 -4.06 -6.93 2.42
N LEU A 173 -4.00 -5.82 1.71
CA LEU A 173 -3.93 -5.76 0.25
C LEU A 173 -2.51 -6.10 -0.25
N TYR A 174 -2.43 -6.52 -1.51
CA TYR A 174 -1.16 -6.83 -2.19
C TYR A 174 -1.04 -6.03 -3.47
N ALA A 175 0.10 -5.35 -3.66
CA ALA A 175 0.39 -4.60 -4.88
C ALA A 175 0.76 -5.52 -6.06
N SER A 176 1.00 -6.81 -5.80
CA SER A 176 1.53 -7.74 -6.81
C SER A 176 0.69 -7.82 -8.08
N ALA A 177 -0.64 -7.88 -7.98
CA ALA A 177 -1.50 -7.91 -9.15
C ALA A 177 -1.42 -6.60 -9.97
N LEU A 178 -1.44 -5.44 -9.30
CA LEU A 178 -1.29 -4.12 -9.92
C LEU A 178 0.07 -3.96 -10.61
N LEU A 179 1.14 -4.32 -9.92
CA LEU A 179 2.50 -4.19 -10.43
C LEU A 179 2.80 -5.19 -11.57
N CYS A 180 2.22 -6.39 -11.53
CA CYS A 180 2.29 -7.34 -12.63
C CYS A 180 1.54 -6.85 -13.86
N GLU A 181 0.40 -6.18 -13.70
CA GLU A 181 -0.32 -5.59 -14.83
C GLU A 181 0.48 -4.44 -15.46
N TYR A 182 1.11 -3.61 -14.66
CA TYR A 182 2.03 -2.59 -15.18
C TYR A 182 3.25 -3.21 -15.88
N ALA A 183 3.78 -4.34 -15.40
CA ALA A 183 4.84 -5.07 -16.10
C ALA A 183 4.40 -5.59 -17.48
N ARG A 184 3.12 -6.00 -17.64
CA ARG A 184 2.53 -6.35 -18.94
C ARG A 184 2.40 -5.13 -19.85
N HIS A 185 1.93 -4.00 -19.30
CA HIS A 185 1.85 -2.72 -20.01
C HIS A 185 3.22 -2.29 -20.57
N LEU A 186 4.29 -2.45 -19.79
CA LEU A 186 5.67 -2.17 -20.23
C LEU A 186 6.20 -3.15 -21.30
N GLY A 187 5.48 -4.23 -21.62
CA GLY A 187 5.88 -5.23 -22.60
C GLY A 187 7.10 -6.08 -22.18
N ILE A 188 7.43 -6.11 -20.87
CA ILE A 188 8.59 -6.89 -20.37
C ILE A 188 8.25 -8.35 -20.08
N VAL A 189 6.97 -8.72 -20.11
CA VAL A 189 6.49 -10.08 -19.81
C VAL A 189 6.57 -10.95 -21.06
N ASN A 190 7.58 -11.81 -21.12
CA ASN A 190 7.82 -12.76 -22.20
C ASN A 190 8.58 -13.98 -21.66
N GLU A 191 8.90 -14.95 -22.54
CA GLU A 191 9.59 -16.21 -22.16
C GLU A 191 10.98 -16.01 -21.55
N ASN A 192 11.58 -14.84 -21.71
CA ASN A 192 12.88 -14.49 -21.13
C ASN A 192 12.78 -13.74 -19.79
N LEU A 193 11.58 -13.55 -19.26
CA LEU A 193 11.39 -12.91 -17.95
C LEU A 193 11.73 -13.88 -16.82
N VAL A 194 12.45 -13.38 -15.82
CA VAL A 194 12.71 -14.05 -14.54
C VAL A 194 12.40 -13.09 -13.40
N VAL A 195 11.57 -13.50 -12.48
CA VAL A 195 11.35 -12.76 -11.23
C VAL A 195 12.48 -13.08 -10.25
N VAL A 196 13.06 -12.06 -9.63
CA VAL A 196 14.20 -12.20 -8.74
C VAL A 196 13.82 -11.75 -7.33
N SER A 197 14.04 -12.63 -6.35
CA SER A 197 14.01 -12.26 -4.94
C SER A 197 15.35 -11.66 -4.54
N PRO A 198 15.42 -10.51 -3.84
CA PRO A 198 16.69 -9.92 -3.40
C PRO A 198 17.39 -10.74 -2.30
N ASP A 199 16.66 -11.60 -1.58
CA ASP A 199 17.17 -12.50 -0.55
C ASP A 199 16.21 -13.69 -0.34
N ALA A 200 16.63 -14.66 0.48
CA ALA A 200 15.82 -15.84 0.80
C ALA A 200 14.51 -15.48 1.53
N GLY A 201 14.49 -14.39 2.31
CA GLY A 201 13.30 -13.94 3.06
C GLY A 201 12.15 -13.50 2.16
N SER A 202 12.45 -12.89 1.03
CA SER A 202 11.48 -12.38 0.05
C SER A 202 11.08 -13.42 -1.01
N ALA A 203 11.59 -14.67 -0.95
CA ALA A 203 11.37 -15.71 -1.98
C ALA A 203 9.87 -16.06 -2.17
N LYS A 204 9.08 -16.04 -1.10
CA LYS A 204 7.63 -16.27 -1.17
C LYS A 204 6.94 -15.17 -2.00
N ARG A 205 7.34 -13.91 -1.82
CA ARG A 205 6.84 -12.77 -2.62
C ARG A 205 7.21 -12.94 -4.08
N ALA A 206 8.47 -13.21 -4.39
CA ALA A 206 8.91 -13.45 -5.77
C ALA A 206 8.12 -14.58 -6.44
N ARG A 207 7.82 -15.65 -5.71
CA ARG A 207 7.00 -16.76 -6.21
C ARG A 207 5.57 -16.30 -6.55
N ALA A 208 4.96 -15.42 -5.74
CA ALA A 208 3.62 -14.89 -6.02
C ALA A 208 3.60 -14.10 -7.34
N TYR A 209 4.57 -13.19 -7.56
CA TYR A 209 4.72 -12.49 -8.83
C TYR A 209 4.94 -13.44 -10.02
N ALA A 210 5.85 -14.41 -9.86
CA ALA A 210 6.15 -15.38 -10.90
C ALA A 210 4.93 -16.23 -11.29
N ASN A 211 4.09 -16.61 -10.32
CA ASN A 211 2.84 -17.32 -10.59
C ASN A 211 1.85 -16.47 -11.41
N ILE A 212 1.70 -15.18 -11.09
CA ILE A 212 0.83 -14.24 -11.84
C ILE A 212 1.35 -14.03 -13.26
N LEU A 213 2.68 -13.97 -13.43
CA LEU A 213 3.34 -13.70 -14.73
C LEU A 213 3.65 -14.95 -15.54
N GLY A 214 3.52 -16.15 -14.96
CA GLY A 214 3.80 -17.41 -15.64
C GLY A 214 5.30 -17.62 -15.96
N CYS A 215 6.22 -17.16 -15.08
CA CYS A 215 7.66 -17.19 -15.32
C CYS A 215 8.46 -17.85 -14.17
N ASN A 216 9.76 -18.00 -14.38
CA ASN A 216 10.66 -18.61 -13.39
C ASN A 216 11.06 -17.61 -12.28
N VAL A 217 11.65 -18.16 -11.20
CA VAL A 217 12.18 -17.40 -10.06
C VAL A 217 13.67 -17.65 -9.94
N ALA A 218 14.44 -16.59 -9.66
CA ALA A 218 15.80 -16.65 -9.15
C ALA A 218 15.88 -15.98 -7.78
N ILE A 219 16.88 -16.32 -6.97
CA ILE A 219 17.02 -15.81 -5.59
C ILE A 219 18.45 -15.28 -5.42
N GLY A 220 18.56 -14.03 -4.93
CA GLY A 220 19.82 -13.49 -4.43
C GLY A 220 20.08 -14.04 -3.03
N ASP A 221 21.19 -14.73 -2.86
CA ASP A 221 21.60 -15.22 -1.55
C ASP A 221 22.83 -14.47 -1.05
N LYS A 222 22.79 -14.01 0.19
CA LYS A 222 23.94 -13.37 0.85
C LYS A 222 24.80 -14.45 1.50
N VAL A 223 25.74 -15.00 0.74
CA VAL A 223 26.66 -15.99 1.26
C VAL A 223 27.64 -15.31 2.21
N ARG A 224 27.56 -15.64 3.50
CA ARG A 224 28.62 -15.36 4.48
C ARG A 224 29.62 -16.50 4.44
N ILE A 225 30.56 -16.47 3.49
CA ILE A 225 31.65 -17.46 3.43
C ILE A 225 32.74 -17.04 4.42
N GLY A 226 32.83 -17.72 5.55
CA GLY A 226 33.97 -17.79 6.48
C GLY A 226 34.75 -16.48 6.72
N HIS A 227 36.07 -16.58 6.85
CA HIS A 227 37.01 -15.49 7.10
C HIS A 227 37.48 -14.74 5.83
N ASP A 228 36.73 -14.79 4.74
CA ASP A 228 37.13 -14.14 3.49
C ASP A 228 36.94 -12.63 3.54
N GLU A 229 37.88 -11.88 2.97
CA GLU A 229 37.96 -10.41 3.00
C GLU A 229 36.83 -9.69 2.25
N ASN A 230 35.88 -10.42 1.62
CA ASN A 230 34.74 -9.83 0.92
C ASN A 230 33.39 -10.34 1.47
N PRO A 231 32.92 -9.84 2.61
CA PRO A 231 31.73 -10.34 3.31
C PRO A 231 30.38 -10.03 2.60
N ASN A 232 30.42 -9.58 1.34
CA ASN A 232 29.27 -9.09 0.58
C ASN A 232 29.09 -9.79 -0.78
N ALA A 233 29.68 -10.96 -1.04
CA ALA A 233 29.40 -11.69 -2.26
C ALA A 233 27.94 -12.10 -2.31
N LEU A 234 27.22 -11.63 -3.32
CA LEU A 234 25.85 -12.02 -3.63
C LEU A 234 25.91 -13.21 -4.60
N GLU A 235 25.42 -14.36 -4.17
CA GLU A 235 25.21 -15.48 -5.06
C GLU A 235 23.80 -15.42 -5.65
N ILE A 236 23.66 -15.63 -6.96
CA ILE A 236 22.35 -15.72 -7.61
C ILE A 236 22.05 -17.21 -7.88
N ILE A 237 21.01 -17.72 -7.25
CA ILE A 237 20.52 -19.08 -7.44
C ILE A 237 19.41 -19.02 -8.49
N GLY A 238 19.63 -19.66 -9.64
CA GLY A 238 18.73 -19.66 -10.78
C GLY A 238 19.39 -19.16 -12.06
N ASP A 239 18.75 -19.42 -13.19
CA ASP A 239 19.27 -19.03 -14.51
C ASP A 239 18.79 -17.62 -14.88
N VAL A 240 19.74 -16.67 -14.98
CA VAL A 240 19.50 -15.26 -15.31
C VAL A 240 20.26 -14.80 -16.55
N LYS A 241 21.13 -15.67 -17.12
CA LYS A 241 22.01 -15.29 -18.25
C LYS A 241 21.17 -14.99 -19.50
N GLY A 242 21.36 -13.79 -20.05
CA GLY A 242 20.65 -13.30 -21.24
C GLY A 242 19.17 -12.97 -20.99
N LYS A 243 18.69 -13.00 -19.73
CA LYS A 243 17.27 -12.80 -19.38
C LYS A 243 16.99 -11.39 -18.90
N THR A 244 15.74 -10.99 -19.00
CA THR A 244 15.19 -9.81 -18.34
C THR A 244 14.84 -10.18 -16.90
N CYS A 245 15.45 -9.50 -15.93
CA CYS A 245 15.28 -9.76 -14.51
C CYS A 245 14.36 -8.71 -13.88
N MET A 246 13.30 -9.17 -13.21
CA MET A 246 12.38 -8.35 -12.44
C MET A 246 12.61 -8.60 -10.95
N VAL A 247 13.36 -7.71 -10.30
CA VAL A 247 13.62 -7.78 -8.85
C VAL A 247 12.39 -7.28 -8.11
N VAL A 248 11.85 -8.08 -7.19
CA VAL A 248 10.62 -7.73 -6.43
C VAL A 248 10.88 -7.73 -4.93
N ASP A 249 10.41 -6.69 -4.24
CA ASP A 249 10.48 -6.59 -2.78
C ASP A 249 9.27 -5.82 -2.23
N ASP A 250 9.11 -5.76 -0.89
CA ASP A 250 8.06 -4.97 -0.25
C ASP A 250 8.41 -3.47 -0.26
N PHE A 251 9.62 -3.10 0.16
CA PHE A 251 10.00 -1.70 0.22
C PHE A 251 11.50 -1.47 0.02
N THR A 252 11.84 -0.21 -0.26
CA THR A 252 13.21 0.28 -0.18
C THR A 252 13.28 1.60 0.56
N ILE A 253 14.40 1.83 1.28
CA ILE A 253 14.71 3.10 1.94
C ILE A 253 15.97 3.71 1.32
N SER A 254 17.07 2.96 1.30
CA SER A 254 18.37 3.45 0.82
C SER A 254 18.71 3.02 -0.60
N GLY A 255 17.98 2.08 -1.20
CA GLY A 255 18.30 1.46 -2.48
C GLY A 255 19.47 0.49 -2.46
N ASN A 256 20.20 0.38 -1.34
CA ASN A 256 21.45 -0.41 -1.28
C ASN A 256 21.26 -1.88 -1.68
N THR A 257 20.25 -2.55 -1.12
CA THR A 257 20.00 -3.97 -1.42
C THR A 257 19.67 -4.17 -2.90
N LEU A 258 18.79 -3.33 -3.44
CA LEU A 258 18.39 -3.40 -4.84
C LEU A 258 19.58 -3.20 -5.79
N CYS A 259 20.41 -2.18 -5.54
CA CYS A 259 21.57 -1.89 -6.39
C CYS A 259 22.60 -3.02 -6.30
N LYS A 260 22.87 -3.58 -5.12
CA LYS A 260 23.77 -4.74 -4.97
C LYS A 260 23.25 -5.95 -5.76
N VAL A 261 21.96 -6.26 -5.68
CA VAL A 261 21.35 -7.34 -6.45
C VAL A 261 21.45 -7.05 -7.95
N ALA A 262 21.22 -5.81 -8.38
CA ALA A 262 21.33 -5.43 -9.78
C ALA A 262 22.75 -5.62 -10.32
N TYR A 263 23.78 -5.21 -9.60
CA TYR A 263 25.17 -5.47 -10.00
C TYR A 263 25.47 -6.97 -10.08
N GLY A 264 25.08 -7.76 -9.07
CA GLY A 264 25.27 -9.20 -9.08
C GLY A 264 24.55 -9.90 -10.24
N LEU A 265 23.37 -9.43 -10.64
CA LEU A 265 22.65 -9.93 -11.81
C LEU A 265 23.39 -9.60 -13.12
N MET A 266 23.93 -8.38 -13.24
CA MET A 266 24.77 -8.03 -14.41
C MET A 266 26.00 -8.88 -14.50
N ASP A 267 26.69 -9.13 -13.38
CA ASP A 267 27.89 -10.00 -13.33
C ASP A 267 27.56 -11.44 -13.75
N LYS A 268 26.35 -11.92 -13.52
CA LYS A 268 25.83 -13.22 -13.98
C LYS A 268 25.27 -13.19 -15.40
N GLY A 269 25.39 -12.05 -16.11
CA GLY A 269 25.01 -11.90 -17.51
C GLY A 269 23.54 -11.66 -17.77
N ALA A 270 22.81 -11.09 -16.82
CA ALA A 270 21.44 -10.61 -17.07
C ALA A 270 21.44 -9.56 -18.20
N LYS A 271 20.39 -9.54 -19.02
CA LYS A 271 20.25 -8.62 -20.16
C LYS A 271 19.76 -7.25 -19.71
N GLU A 272 18.71 -7.23 -18.93
CA GLU A 272 18.07 -6.01 -18.41
C GLU A 272 17.56 -6.26 -17.00
N ILE A 273 17.53 -5.23 -16.18
CA ILE A 273 17.10 -5.31 -14.79
C ILE A 273 16.03 -4.25 -14.52
N TYR A 274 14.88 -4.71 -14.05
CA TYR A 274 13.79 -3.90 -13.54
C TYR A 274 13.64 -4.20 -12.05
N ALA A 275 13.19 -3.22 -11.27
CA ALA A 275 12.84 -3.41 -9.86
C ALA A 275 11.38 -3.01 -9.63
N PHE A 276 10.60 -3.84 -8.93
CA PHE A 276 9.19 -3.60 -8.64
C PHE A 276 8.98 -3.72 -7.14
N LEU A 277 8.51 -2.64 -6.51
CA LEU A 277 8.35 -2.54 -5.07
C LEU A 277 6.99 -1.99 -4.72
N SER A 278 6.39 -2.51 -3.67
CA SER A 278 5.14 -1.95 -3.16
C SER A 278 5.36 -0.55 -2.58
N HIS A 279 6.45 -0.34 -1.84
CA HIS A 279 6.71 0.92 -1.15
C HIS A 279 8.11 1.46 -1.43
N ALA A 280 8.22 2.77 -1.64
CA ALA A 280 9.48 3.47 -1.67
C ALA A 280 9.48 4.58 -0.61
N ILE A 281 10.42 4.50 0.34
CA ILE A 281 10.62 5.52 1.37
C ILE A 281 12.00 6.14 1.10
N VAL A 282 12.13 6.78 -0.05
CA VAL A 282 13.43 7.24 -0.56
C VAL A 282 13.70 8.70 -0.24
N LYS A 283 15.00 8.98 -0.06
CA LYS A 283 15.58 10.32 -0.02
C LYS A 283 16.44 10.54 -1.26
N GLU A 284 16.91 11.74 -1.50
CA GLU A 284 17.72 12.12 -2.65
C GLU A 284 18.92 11.20 -2.88
N ASP A 285 19.64 10.80 -1.82
CA ASP A 285 20.79 9.88 -1.92
C ASP A 285 20.40 8.50 -2.46
N ALA A 286 19.21 8.02 -2.11
CA ALA A 286 18.72 6.74 -2.61
C ALA A 286 18.31 6.85 -4.09
N VAL A 287 17.65 7.94 -4.47
CA VAL A 287 17.30 8.23 -5.87
C VAL A 287 18.57 8.29 -6.72
N LYS A 288 19.57 9.07 -6.31
CA LYS A 288 20.85 9.16 -7.01
C LYS A 288 21.51 7.80 -7.19
N ARG A 289 21.54 6.97 -6.16
CA ARG A 289 22.11 5.61 -6.22
C ARG A 289 21.38 4.72 -7.22
N ILE A 290 20.06 4.82 -7.28
CA ILE A 290 19.26 4.06 -8.25
C ILE A 290 19.52 4.55 -9.67
N GLU A 291 19.59 5.88 -9.89
CA GLU A 291 19.92 6.46 -11.20
C GLU A 291 21.30 6.00 -11.72
N GLU A 292 22.30 5.87 -10.84
CA GLU A 292 23.65 5.43 -11.15
C GLU A 292 23.79 3.89 -11.28
N SER A 293 22.76 3.12 -10.89
CA SER A 293 22.79 1.65 -10.87
C SER A 293 22.47 1.04 -12.24
N PRO A 294 22.71 -0.27 -12.44
CA PRO A 294 22.28 -1.00 -13.64
C PRO A 294 20.77 -1.18 -13.76
N ILE A 295 19.99 -0.79 -12.77
CA ILE A 295 18.53 -0.85 -12.84
C ILE A 295 18.06 0.06 -13.97
N LYS A 296 17.35 -0.53 -14.94
CA LYS A 296 16.77 0.20 -16.07
C LYS A 296 15.56 1.03 -15.64
N MET A 297 14.73 0.47 -14.79
CA MET A 297 13.56 1.13 -14.21
C MET A 297 13.22 0.54 -12.85
N LEU A 298 12.91 1.39 -11.89
CA LEU A 298 12.26 1.02 -10.63
C LEU A 298 10.80 1.46 -10.68
N VAL A 299 9.89 0.52 -10.48
CA VAL A 299 8.45 0.76 -10.37
C VAL A 299 8.04 0.62 -8.92
N THR A 300 7.31 1.58 -8.41
CA THR A 300 6.78 1.58 -7.04
C THR A 300 5.36 2.13 -7.01
N THR A 301 4.69 2.07 -5.85
CA THR A 301 3.38 2.70 -5.69
C THR A 301 3.47 4.05 -4.96
N ASP A 302 2.36 4.80 -5.01
CA ASP A 302 2.19 6.07 -4.30
C ASP A 302 1.72 5.92 -2.84
N THR A 303 1.88 4.74 -2.25
CA THR A 303 1.59 4.48 -0.82
C THR A 303 2.40 5.36 0.13
N VAL A 304 3.53 5.88 -0.32
CA VAL A 304 4.31 6.94 0.34
C VAL A 304 4.53 8.05 -0.67
N ASP A 305 4.18 9.28 -0.31
CA ASP A 305 4.39 10.43 -1.19
C ASP A 305 5.89 10.74 -1.34
N ASN A 306 6.38 10.59 -2.57
CA ASN A 306 7.75 10.86 -2.96
C ASN A 306 7.85 11.98 -4.01
N THR A 307 6.78 12.70 -4.27
CA THR A 307 6.68 13.71 -5.34
C THR A 307 7.87 14.66 -5.33
N ASP A 308 8.30 15.13 -4.15
CA ASP A 308 9.39 16.09 -4.02
C ASP A 308 10.74 15.54 -4.46
N VAL A 309 11.07 14.31 -4.04
CA VAL A 309 12.39 13.71 -4.30
C VAL A 309 12.49 13.06 -5.68
N LEU A 310 11.35 12.75 -6.31
CA LEU A 310 11.30 12.10 -7.63
C LEU A 310 11.23 13.05 -8.81
N LYS A 311 11.10 14.36 -8.60
CA LYS A 311 10.95 15.38 -9.67
C LYS A 311 11.96 15.26 -10.82
N ASN A 312 13.19 14.86 -10.50
CA ASN A 312 14.28 14.74 -11.47
C ASN A 312 14.68 13.30 -11.76
N SER A 313 13.93 12.32 -11.27
CA SER A 313 14.23 10.93 -11.54
C SER A 313 13.77 10.53 -12.94
N THR A 314 14.64 9.84 -13.67
CA THR A 314 14.34 9.29 -14.99
C THR A 314 14.03 7.79 -14.95
N LYS A 315 14.46 7.11 -13.88
CA LYS A 315 14.33 5.66 -13.74
C LYS A 315 13.21 5.22 -12.80
N ILE A 316 12.68 6.10 -11.93
CA ILE A 316 11.67 5.72 -10.95
C ILE A 316 10.28 6.13 -11.47
N LYS A 317 9.41 5.13 -11.61
CA LYS A 317 8.01 5.28 -12.01
C LYS A 317 7.09 4.93 -10.85
N VAL A 318 5.99 5.68 -10.73
CA VAL A 318 5.04 5.54 -9.64
C VAL A 318 3.67 5.15 -10.18
N VAL A 319 3.22 3.93 -9.87
CA VAL A 319 1.88 3.44 -10.20
C VAL A 319 0.95 3.72 -9.02
N SER A 320 -0.21 4.32 -9.25
CA SER A 320 -1.12 4.62 -8.15
C SER A 320 -1.81 3.37 -7.61
N ALA A 321 -1.65 3.12 -6.30
CA ALA A 321 -2.39 2.12 -5.56
C ALA A 321 -3.71 2.67 -4.99
N ALA A 322 -3.96 3.97 -5.09
CA ALA A 322 -5.15 4.61 -4.53
C ALA A 322 -6.47 4.00 -5.05
N PRO A 323 -6.62 3.65 -6.35
CA PRO A 323 -7.82 2.97 -6.83
C PRO A 323 -8.05 1.60 -6.19
N LEU A 324 -7.00 0.84 -5.89
CA LEU A 324 -7.13 -0.46 -5.20
C LEU A 324 -7.63 -0.29 -3.76
N PHE A 325 -7.14 0.72 -3.05
CA PHE A 325 -7.66 1.07 -1.72
C PHE A 325 -9.08 1.62 -1.78
N ALA A 326 -9.44 2.37 -2.81
CA ALA A 326 -10.79 2.86 -3.03
C ALA A 326 -11.79 1.71 -3.27
N GLU A 327 -11.42 0.69 -4.05
CA GLU A 327 -12.22 -0.54 -4.20
C GLU A 327 -12.36 -1.29 -2.86
N ALA A 328 -11.33 -1.33 -2.03
CA ALA A 328 -11.44 -1.90 -0.70
C ALA A 328 -12.45 -1.13 0.17
N VAL A 329 -12.41 0.21 0.14
CA VAL A 329 -13.40 1.06 0.83
C VAL A 329 -14.81 0.76 0.33
N ARG A 330 -15.03 0.70 -0.99
CA ARG A 330 -16.32 0.38 -1.58
C ARG A 330 -16.82 -1.00 -1.12
N THR A 331 -15.97 -2.02 -1.21
CA THR A 331 -16.28 -3.40 -0.82
C THR A 331 -16.65 -3.50 0.67
N ILE A 332 -15.91 -2.80 1.56
CA ILE A 332 -16.21 -2.73 3.00
C ILE A 332 -17.56 -2.06 3.23
N HIS A 333 -17.80 -0.93 2.57
CA HIS A 333 -19.02 -0.14 2.72
C HIS A 333 -20.26 -0.89 2.21
N GLU A 334 -20.15 -1.56 1.07
CA GLU A 334 -21.19 -2.37 0.46
C GLU A 334 -21.36 -3.74 1.15
N ARG A 335 -20.47 -4.07 2.11
CA ARG A 335 -20.45 -5.35 2.84
C ARG A 335 -20.28 -6.56 1.92
N GLU A 336 -19.51 -6.38 0.84
CA GLU A 336 -19.17 -7.42 -0.10
C GLU A 336 -17.95 -8.24 0.34
N PRO A 337 -17.78 -9.47 -0.19
CA PRO A 337 -16.59 -10.29 0.07
C PRO A 337 -15.32 -9.64 -0.50
N MET A 338 -14.27 -9.52 0.33
CA MET A 338 -12.96 -8.95 -0.04
C MET A 338 -12.01 -9.97 -0.68
N ALA A 339 -12.31 -11.28 -0.59
CA ALA A 339 -11.38 -12.36 -0.92
C ALA A 339 -10.78 -12.25 -2.33
N TYR A 340 -11.56 -11.81 -3.32
CA TYR A 340 -11.08 -11.65 -4.69
C TYR A 340 -9.91 -10.65 -4.82
N MET A 341 -9.92 -9.58 -4.03
CA MET A 341 -8.91 -8.52 -4.09
C MET A 341 -7.53 -8.94 -3.56
N PHE A 342 -7.43 -10.08 -2.87
CA PHE A 342 -6.14 -10.56 -2.37
C PHE A 342 -5.28 -11.22 -3.46
N GLU A 343 -5.90 -11.72 -4.52
CA GLU A 343 -5.21 -12.46 -5.58
C GLU A 343 -5.35 -11.83 -6.97
N HIS A 344 -6.39 -11.01 -7.17
CA HIS A 344 -6.74 -10.44 -8.47
C HIS A 344 -7.01 -8.94 -8.38
N LEU A 345 -6.74 -8.23 -9.47
CA LEU A 345 -7.26 -6.88 -9.63
C LEU A 345 -8.77 -6.93 -9.88
N PRO A 346 -9.56 -6.06 -9.22
CA PRO A 346 -10.93 -5.83 -9.59
C PRO A 346 -11.07 -5.49 -11.09
N ALA A 347 -12.12 -6.00 -11.75
CA ALA A 347 -12.30 -5.80 -13.19
C ALA A 347 -12.27 -4.31 -13.60
N ARG A 348 -12.82 -3.43 -12.75
CA ARG A 348 -12.79 -1.98 -12.96
C ARG A 348 -11.38 -1.40 -13.01
N LEU A 349 -10.41 -2.02 -12.32
CA LEU A 349 -9.00 -1.58 -12.32
C LEU A 349 -8.23 -2.13 -13.52
N MET A 350 -8.67 -3.22 -14.14
CA MET A 350 -8.06 -3.75 -15.36
C MET A 350 -8.30 -2.85 -16.57
N GLU A 351 -9.35 -2.02 -16.53
CA GLU A 351 -9.69 -1.06 -17.59
C GLU A 351 -8.97 0.29 -17.42
N MET A 352 -8.20 0.45 -16.34
CA MET A 352 -7.47 1.70 -16.09
C MET A 352 -6.28 1.84 -17.05
N SER A 353 -6.17 3.01 -17.64
CA SER A 353 -4.99 3.39 -18.42
C SER A 353 -3.83 3.73 -17.48
N PHE A 354 -2.63 3.27 -17.83
CA PHE A 354 -1.38 3.67 -17.16
C PHE A 354 -0.71 4.89 -17.81
N GLU A 355 -1.40 5.57 -18.77
CA GLU A 355 -0.84 6.69 -19.54
C GLU A 355 -0.30 7.83 -18.68
N ASP A 356 -0.93 8.11 -17.52
CA ASP A 356 -0.46 9.15 -16.61
C ASP A 356 0.77 8.73 -15.79
N THR A 357 1.08 7.43 -15.74
CA THR A 357 2.28 6.90 -15.07
C THR A 357 3.52 7.06 -15.95
N ASP A 358 3.35 7.11 -17.27
CA ASP A 358 4.45 7.14 -18.24
C ASP A 358 4.99 8.55 -18.49
N LYS A 359 4.25 9.59 -18.06
CA LYS A 359 4.67 11.00 -18.11
C LYS A 359 5.56 11.35 -16.93
#